data_b8e196494909226544e6a6d644987862
#
_entry.id   b8e196494909226544e6a6d644987862
#
_cell.length_a   1.000
_cell.length_b   1.000
_cell.length_c   1.000
_cell.angle_alpha   90.00
_cell.angle_beta   90.00
_cell.angle_gamma   90.00
#
_symmetry.space_group_name_H-M   'P 1'
#
loop_
_entity.id
_entity.type
_entity.pdbx_description
1 polymer ?
#
loop_
_entity_poly.entity_id
_entity_poly.type
_entity_poly.pdbx_seq_one_letter_code
_entity_poly.pdbx_strand_id
1 'polypeptide(L)'
;MFKSFFVTAIFIILIFSSIIFAQSNNSIQINGGIIIPRSSSKGLSTSIQYNYSINSNIQFYIYSGYSNWDKYDAQFSWGSSALHHFRTDIADKHILIPLYIGSRINMHTNKLFTFFTTIEAGYSYLSYNAYGFIKEVDPGTGVILDYKTDLNTKEKRSENLFGVGVGVGLSHPITSNLNVLISFKLNSQINSRYYSFFSNQGTYTALNLGLNLNI
;
A
#
# COMPACT_ATOMS: atom_id res chain seq x y z
N MET A 1 -26.88 9.38 -11.42
CA MET A 1 -25.85 9.89 -10.51
C MET A 1 -24.42 9.54 -10.92
N PHE A 2 -24.07 8.32 -11.29
CA PHE A 2 -22.73 7.91 -11.71
C PHE A 2 -22.16 8.65 -12.94
N LYS A 3 -22.97 8.93 -13.97
CA LYS A 3 -22.52 9.61 -15.19
C LYS A 3 -22.08 11.06 -14.95
N SER A 4 -22.76 11.78 -14.06
CA SER A 4 -22.40 13.16 -13.72
C SER A 4 -21.08 13.25 -12.96
N PHE A 5 -20.81 12.32 -12.05
CA PHE A 5 -19.56 12.23 -11.29
C PHE A 5 -18.35 11.98 -12.21
N PHE A 6 -18.50 11.08 -13.19
CA PHE A 6 -17.44 10.75 -14.14
C PHE A 6 -17.09 11.92 -15.06
N VAL A 7 -18.09 12.67 -15.55
CA VAL A 7 -17.89 13.88 -16.36
C VAL A 7 -17.21 14.98 -15.56
N THR A 8 -17.63 15.19 -14.30
CA THR A 8 -17.01 16.20 -13.43
C THR A 8 -15.56 15.84 -13.09
N ALA A 9 -15.27 14.55 -12.85
CA ALA A 9 -13.91 14.09 -12.60
C ALA A 9 -13.00 14.27 -13.83
N ILE A 10 -13.49 13.98 -15.04
CA ILE A 10 -12.77 14.20 -16.30
C ILE A 10 -12.53 15.71 -16.52
N PHE A 11 -13.53 16.56 -16.23
CA PHE A 11 -13.41 18.01 -16.40
C PHE A 11 -12.39 18.60 -15.41
N ILE A 12 -12.38 18.12 -14.17
CA ILE A 12 -11.36 18.49 -13.17
C ILE A 12 -9.96 18.06 -13.63
N ILE A 13 -9.81 16.84 -14.15
CA ILE A 13 -8.53 16.35 -14.70
C ILE A 13 -8.07 17.19 -15.89
N LEU A 14 -8.98 17.60 -16.79
CA LEU A 14 -8.66 18.44 -17.95
C LEU A 14 -8.31 19.87 -17.56
N ILE A 15 -8.96 20.46 -16.55
CA ILE A 15 -8.60 21.80 -16.02
C ILE A 15 -7.24 21.75 -15.33
N PHE A 16 -6.99 20.74 -14.53
CA PHE A 16 -5.67 20.57 -13.91
C PHE A 16 -4.57 20.32 -14.93
N SER A 17 -4.83 19.60 -16.03
CA SER A 17 -3.83 19.37 -17.08
C SER A 17 -3.39 20.67 -17.77
N SER A 18 -4.29 21.62 -18.00
CA SER A 18 -3.95 22.89 -18.66
C SER A 18 -3.11 23.84 -17.80
N ILE A 19 -3.20 23.76 -16.48
CA ILE A 19 -2.39 24.55 -15.53
C ILE A 19 -0.99 23.98 -15.35
N ILE A 20 -0.82 22.69 -15.61
CA ILE A 20 0.39 21.90 -15.30
C ILE A 20 1.47 22.03 -16.39
N PHE A 21 1.10 22.30 -17.65
CA PHE A 21 2.05 22.37 -18.76
C PHE A 21 2.88 23.67 -18.86
N ALA A 22 2.70 24.61 -17.93
CA ALA A 22 3.32 25.93 -18.03
C ALA A 22 4.71 26.08 -17.37
N GLN A 23 5.23 25.09 -16.63
CA GLN A 23 6.54 25.18 -15.99
C GLN A 23 7.26 23.82 -15.90
N SER A 24 8.56 23.82 -16.19
CA SER A 24 9.48 22.65 -16.25
C SER A 24 9.78 21.94 -14.92
N ASN A 25 8.90 22.06 -13.93
CA ASN A 25 9.13 21.52 -12.57
C ASN A 25 8.33 20.26 -12.27
N ASN A 26 7.78 19.64 -13.29
CA ASN A 26 6.89 18.49 -13.13
C ASN A 26 7.57 17.20 -13.55
N SER A 27 7.15 16.09 -12.96
CA SER A 27 7.61 14.79 -13.41
C SER A 27 6.54 13.71 -13.20
N ILE A 28 6.62 12.67 -14.02
CA ILE A 28 5.82 11.46 -13.89
C ILE A 28 6.75 10.33 -13.46
N GLN A 29 6.36 9.63 -12.40
CA GLN A 29 7.10 8.49 -11.89
C GLN A 29 6.22 7.24 -11.96
N ILE A 30 6.81 6.16 -12.48
CA ILE A 30 6.19 4.82 -12.49
C ILE A 30 7.01 3.93 -11.57
N ASN A 31 6.35 3.22 -10.68
CA ASN A 31 7.00 2.30 -9.76
C ASN A 31 6.44 0.89 -9.91
N GLY A 32 7.32 -0.08 -9.72
CA GLY A 32 6.98 -1.48 -9.52
C GLY A 32 7.76 -2.04 -8.35
N GLY A 33 7.18 -2.97 -7.60
CA GLY A 33 7.88 -3.46 -6.42
C GLY A 33 7.20 -4.62 -5.72
N ILE A 34 7.76 -4.93 -4.56
CA ILE A 34 7.25 -5.97 -3.66
C ILE A 34 6.58 -5.27 -2.49
N ILE A 35 5.34 -5.69 -2.21
CA ILE A 35 4.62 -5.33 -1.00
C ILE A 35 4.73 -6.47 0.01
N ILE A 36 4.96 -6.11 1.27
CA ILE A 36 5.06 -7.04 2.40
C ILE A 36 4.02 -6.59 3.43
N PRO A 37 2.78 -7.05 3.31
CA PRO A 37 1.75 -6.76 4.30
C PRO A 37 2.08 -7.49 5.59
N ARG A 38 1.60 -6.94 6.70
CA ARG A 38 1.79 -7.59 7.99
C ARG A 38 0.93 -8.84 8.10
N SER A 39 1.51 -9.92 8.60
CA SER A 39 0.85 -11.22 8.79
C SER A 39 0.26 -11.82 7.52
N SER A 40 0.84 -11.49 6.37
CA SER A 40 0.40 -11.97 5.06
C SER A 40 1.56 -12.42 4.19
N SER A 41 1.25 -13.13 3.11
CA SER A 41 2.21 -13.43 2.06
C SER A 41 2.69 -12.14 1.37
N LYS A 42 3.90 -12.17 0.83
CA LYS A 42 4.42 -11.10 -0.01
C LYS A 42 3.58 -10.98 -1.27
N GLY A 43 3.46 -9.75 -1.79
CA GLY A 43 2.73 -9.46 -3.00
C GLY A 43 3.50 -8.56 -3.94
N LEU A 44 2.84 -8.16 -5.02
CA LEU A 44 3.36 -7.22 -5.99
C LEU A 44 2.62 -5.89 -5.90
N SER A 45 3.32 -4.81 -6.23
CA SER A 45 2.75 -3.46 -6.31
C SER A 45 3.21 -2.75 -7.56
N THR A 46 2.32 -1.95 -8.13
CA THR A 46 2.63 -1.00 -9.20
C THR A 46 1.96 0.32 -8.88
N SER A 47 2.58 1.45 -9.26
CA SER A 47 1.96 2.76 -9.08
C SER A 47 2.44 3.75 -10.13
N ILE A 48 1.58 4.74 -10.37
CA ILE A 48 1.91 5.96 -11.12
C ILE A 48 1.81 7.14 -10.16
N GLN A 49 2.77 8.03 -10.24
CA GLN A 49 2.92 9.19 -9.37
C GLN A 49 3.19 10.43 -10.21
N TYR A 50 2.47 11.48 -9.96
CA TYR A 50 2.74 12.80 -10.49
C TYR A 50 3.41 13.66 -9.43
N ASN A 51 4.52 14.28 -9.77
CA ASN A 51 5.31 15.12 -8.87
C ASN A 51 5.29 16.58 -9.36
N TYR A 52 5.15 17.48 -8.42
CA TYR A 52 5.29 18.92 -8.59
C TYR A 52 6.42 19.42 -7.70
N SER A 53 7.50 19.91 -8.30
CA SER A 53 8.66 20.44 -7.57
C SER A 53 8.47 21.90 -7.24
N ILE A 54 8.46 22.26 -5.96
CA ILE A 54 8.48 23.65 -5.50
C ILE A 54 9.88 24.22 -5.67
N ASN A 55 10.88 23.42 -5.33
CA ASN A 55 12.29 23.75 -5.48
C ASN A 55 13.12 22.44 -5.60
N SER A 56 14.44 22.56 -5.66
CA SER A 56 15.35 21.39 -5.76
C SER A 56 15.19 20.38 -4.62
N ASN A 57 14.72 20.82 -3.45
CA ASN A 57 14.70 20.00 -2.25
C ASN A 57 13.32 19.48 -1.89
N ILE A 58 12.25 20.15 -2.33
CA ILE A 58 10.87 19.83 -1.92
C ILE A 58 10.01 19.58 -3.14
N GLN A 59 9.37 18.43 -3.17
CA GLN A 59 8.37 18.05 -4.18
C GLN A 59 7.09 17.62 -3.47
N PHE A 60 5.94 18.05 -3.96
CA PHE A 60 4.66 17.44 -3.64
C PHE A 60 4.32 16.39 -4.69
N TYR A 61 3.56 15.39 -4.29
CA TYR A 61 3.09 14.39 -5.23
C TYR A 61 1.71 13.86 -4.90
N ILE A 62 1.08 13.34 -5.93
CA ILE A 62 -0.11 12.49 -5.83
C ILE A 62 0.20 11.18 -6.53
N TYR A 63 -0.19 10.05 -5.92
CA TYR A 63 -0.06 8.76 -6.60
C TYR A 63 -1.28 7.88 -6.39
N SER A 64 -1.46 7.00 -7.36
CA SER A 64 -2.38 5.86 -7.26
C SER A 64 -1.68 4.62 -7.78
N GLY A 65 -2.22 3.45 -7.45
CA GLY A 65 -1.59 2.20 -7.84
C GLY A 65 -2.48 0.99 -7.64
N TYR A 66 -1.86 -0.15 -7.79
CA TYR A 66 -2.48 -1.45 -7.59
C TYR A 66 -1.48 -2.34 -6.86
N SER A 67 -1.94 -2.99 -5.80
CA SER A 67 -1.16 -3.99 -5.10
C SER A 67 -2.01 -5.22 -4.84
N ASN A 68 -1.38 -6.39 -4.91
CA ASN A 68 -2.04 -7.65 -4.62
C ASN A 68 -1.15 -8.57 -3.79
N TRP A 69 -1.78 -9.35 -2.92
CA TRP A 69 -1.16 -10.45 -2.17
C TRP A 69 -2.20 -11.51 -1.84
N ASP A 70 -1.74 -12.69 -1.46
CA ASP A 70 -2.66 -13.80 -1.24
C ASP A 70 -3.10 -13.90 0.22
N LYS A 71 -2.41 -14.65 1.03
CA LYS A 71 -2.89 -15.16 2.30
C LYS A 71 -2.69 -14.19 3.45
N TYR A 72 -3.65 -14.17 4.34
CA TYR A 72 -3.56 -13.54 5.66
C TYR A 72 -3.76 -14.60 6.73
N ASP A 73 -2.76 -14.81 7.57
CA ASP A 73 -2.78 -15.76 8.67
C ASP A 73 -3.36 -15.11 9.93
N ALA A 74 -4.37 -15.74 10.52
CA ALA A 74 -4.75 -15.45 11.89
C ALA A 74 -4.04 -16.41 12.84
N GLN A 75 -3.54 -15.85 13.92
CA GLN A 75 -2.96 -16.63 14.99
C GLN A 75 -3.96 -16.71 16.15
N PHE A 76 -4.30 -17.92 16.55
CA PHE A 76 -5.15 -18.19 17.70
C PHE A 76 -4.29 -18.73 18.84
N SER A 77 -4.48 -18.20 20.04
CA SER A 77 -3.91 -18.74 21.28
C SER A 77 -5.05 -19.21 22.19
N TRP A 78 -4.95 -20.42 22.72
CA TRP A 78 -5.95 -20.99 23.60
C TRP A 78 -5.34 -21.40 24.94
N GLY A 79 -6.00 -21.01 26.04
CA GLY A 79 -5.65 -21.45 27.39
C GLY A 79 -4.57 -20.62 28.09
N SER A 80 -4.34 -20.93 29.38
CA SER A 80 -3.38 -20.23 30.25
C SER A 80 -1.90 -20.60 29.99
N SER A 81 -1.64 -21.59 29.14
CA SER A 81 -0.29 -21.97 28.74
C SER A 81 -0.01 -21.47 27.31
N ALA A 82 1.00 -20.64 27.15
CA ALA A 82 1.47 -20.10 25.88
C ALA A 82 2.01 -21.15 24.89
N LEU A 83 1.70 -22.44 25.09
CA LEU A 83 2.31 -23.56 24.37
C LEU A 83 1.54 -24.01 23.12
N HIS A 84 0.28 -23.59 22.94
CA HIS A 84 -0.50 -23.98 21.77
C HIS A 84 -0.89 -22.76 20.94
N HIS A 85 -0.14 -22.51 19.88
CA HIS A 85 -0.44 -21.48 18.87
C HIS A 85 -0.93 -22.17 17.59
N PHE A 86 -2.20 -21.91 17.26
CA PHE A 86 -2.77 -22.36 16.00
C PHE A 86 -2.70 -21.22 14.97
N ARG A 87 -2.36 -21.55 13.73
CA ARG A 87 -2.37 -20.61 12.60
C ARG A 87 -3.29 -21.15 11.52
N THR A 88 -4.18 -20.31 11.03
CA THR A 88 -5.02 -20.63 9.89
C THR A 88 -5.20 -19.41 9.00
N ASP A 89 -5.27 -19.64 7.68
CA ASP A 89 -5.54 -18.59 6.71
C ASP A 89 -7.03 -18.22 6.79
N ILE A 90 -7.33 -16.97 7.14
CA ILE A 90 -8.71 -16.47 7.25
C ILE A 90 -9.09 -15.51 6.13
N ALA A 91 -8.15 -15.12 5.31
CA ALA A 91 -8.40 -14.26 4.15
C ALA A 91 -7.38 -14.52 3.04
N ASP A 92 -7.80 -14.28 1.79
CA ASP A 92 -6.94 -14.38 0.62
C ASP A 92 -7.32 -13.37 -0.47
N LYS A 93 -6.51 -13.35 -1.54
CA LYS A 93 -6.75 -12.55 -2.76
C LYS A 93 -7.01 -11.08 -2.46
N HIS A 94 -6.12 -10.51 -1.65
CA HIS A 94 -6.17 -9.09 -1.33
C HIS A 94 -5.81 -8.23 -2.54
N ILE A 95 -6.59 -7.18 -2.75
CA ILE A 95 -6.35 -6.14 -3.73
C ILE A 95 -6.42 -4.80 -2.99
N LEU A 96 -5.36 -4.00 -3.11
CA LEU A 96 -5.29 -2.66 -2.54
C LEU A 96 -5.11 -1.63 -3.66
N ILE A 97 -5.97 -0.63 -3.68
CA ILE A 97 -5.90 0.51 -4.61
C ILE A 97 -5.70 1.77 -3.77
N PRO A 98 -4.48 2.27 -3.63
CA PRO A 98 -4.17 3.49 -2.90
C PRO A 98 -4.43 4.74 -3.75
N LEU A 99 -4.82 5.83 -3.08
CA LEU A 99 -4.80 7.20 -3.58
C LEU A 99 -4.24 8.10 -2.49
N TYR A 100 -2.99 8.51 -2.62
CA TYR A 100 -2.26 9.26 -1.61
C TYR A 100 -1.71 10.56 -2.18
N ILE A 101 -1.63 11.55 -1.32
CA ILE A 101 -0.86 12.77 -1.53
C ILE A 101 0.31 12.79 -0.55
N GLY A 102 1.41 13.38 -0.96
CA GLY A 102 2.59 13.39 -0.10
C GLY A 102 3.60 14.47 -0.48
N SER A 103 4.65 14.50 0.32
CA SER A 103 5.80 15.35 0.10
C SER A 103 7.06 14.49 0.08
N ARG A 104 7.95 14.81 -0.83
CA ARG A 104 9.31 14.26 -0.93
C ARG A 104 10.30 15.36 -0.61
N ILE A 105 11.22 15.07 0.30
CA ILE A 105 12.28 15.98 0.72
C ILE A 105 13.61 15.36 0.31
N ASN A 106 14.32 16.01 -0.60
CA ASN A 106 15.66 15.65 -1.01
C ASN A 106 16.65 16.15 0.05
N MET A 107 17.33 15.23 0.74
CA MET A 107 18.18 15.56 1.89
C MET A 107 19.62 15.82 1.49
N HIS A 108 20.12 15.06 0.53
CA HIS A 108 21.48 15.20 0.03
C HIS A 108 21.51 14.87 -1.45
N THR A 109 22.18 15.73 -2.21
CA THR A 109 22.32 15.56 -3.65
C THR A 109 23.81 15.68 -4.00
N ASN A 110 24.33 14.66 -4.66
CA ASN A 110 25.63 14.70 -5.30
C ASN A 110 25.47 14.37 -6.80
N LYS A 111 26.57 14.36 -7.54
CA LYS A 111 26.52 14.07 -9.00
C LYS A 111 25.97 12.69 -9.34
N LEU A 112 26.03 11.73 -8.38
CA LEU A 112 25.63 10.34 -8.62
C LEU A 112 24.25 10.05 -8.02
N PHE A 113 23.96 10.55 -6.83
CA PHE A 113 22.75 10.15 -6.10
C PHE A 113 22.12 11.32 -5.36
N THR A 114 20.78 11.29 -5.33
CA THR A 114 19.96 12.11 -4.43
C THR A 114 19.30 11.19 -3.40
N PHE A 115 19.64 11.38 -2.13
CA PHE A 115 18.92 10.73 -1.04
C PHE A 115 17.65 11.52 -0.71
N PHE A 116 16.53 10.84 -0.49
CA PHE A 116 15.27 11.49 -0.17
C PHE A 116 14.46 10.77 0.89
N THR A 117 13.59 11.52 1.54
CA THR A 117 12.53 10.99 2.41
C THR A 117 11.16 11.39 1.87
N THR A 118 10.13 10.62 2.24
CA THR A 118 8.74 10.91 1.89
C THR A 118 7.85 10.81 3.10
N ILE A 119 6.83 11.66 3.13
CA ILE A 119 5.68 11.56 4.03
C ILE A 119 4.42 11.66 3.20
N GLU A 120 3.44 10.82 3.49
CA GLU A 120 2.22 10.74 2.70
C GLU A 120 1.01 10.41 3.56
N ALA A 121 -0.16 10.85 3.10
CA ALA A 121 -1.44 10.52 3.69
C ALA A 121 -2.47 10.34 2.58
N GLY A 122 -3.47 9.50 2.79
CA GLY A 122 -4.46 9.27 1.77
C GLY A 122 -5.45 8.18 2.11
N TYR A 123 -6.09 7.73 1.08
CA TYR A 123 -7.17 6.76 1.09
C TYR A 123 -6.75 5.50 0.33
N SER A 124 -7.23 4.35 0.77
CA SER A 124 -7.07 3.09 0.07
C SER A 124 -8.37 2.30 0.06
N TYR A 125 -8.69 1.72 -1.08
CA TYR A 125 -9.71 0.70 -1.19
C TYR A 125 -9.05 -0.67 -1.09
N LEU A 126 -9.43 -1.45 -0.07
CA LEU A 126 -8.98 -2.84 0.13
C LEU A 126 -10.12 -3.79 -0.14
N SER A 127 -9.90 -4.81 -0.98
CA SER A 127 -10.85 -5.90 -1.24
C SER A 127 -10.16 -7.24 -1.04
N TYR A 128 -10.86 -8.20 -0.43
CA TYR A 128 -10.35 -9.55 -0.16
C TYR A 128 -11.49 -10.56 0.01
N ASN A 129 -11.16 -11.84 -0.04
CA ASN A 129 -12.06 -12.90 0.40
C ASN A 129 -11.80 -13.20 1.87
N ALA A 130 -12.83 -13.23 2.68
CA ALA A 130 -12.77 -13.65 4.07
C ALA A 130 -13.35 -15.07 4.22
N TYR A 131 -12.83 -15.82 5.18
CA TYR A 131 -13.26 -17.17 5.51
C TYR A 131 -13.55 -17.28 7.01
N GLY A 132 -14.53 -18.12 7.37
CA GLY A 132 -14.67 -18.62 8.72
C GLY A 132 -13.61 -19.66 9.05
N PHE A 133 -13.68 -20.20 10.25
CA PHE A 133 -12.83 -21.30 10.69
C PHE A 133 -13.64 -22.39 11.38
N ILE A 134 -13.17 -23.63 11.24
CA ILE A 134 -13.70 -24.81 11.89
C ILE A 134 -12.72 -25.19 13.00
N LYS A 135 -13.26 -25.46 14.19
CA LYS A 135 -12.49 -26.03 15.31
C LYS A 135 -12.48 -27.55 15.17
N GLU A 136 -11.30 -28.12 15.09
CA GLU A 136 -11.14 -29.56 15.23
C GLU A 136 -10.98 -29.89 16.72
N VAL A 137 -11.90 -30.68 17.24
CA VAL A 137 -11.99 -30.97 18.68
C VAL A 137 -11.86 -32.48 18.87
N ASP A 138 -11.05 -32.89 19.84
CA ASP A 138 -10.98 -34.30 20.27
C ASP A 138 -12.34 -34.72 20.88
N PRO A 139 -13.02 -35.74 20.32
CA PRO A 139 -14.37 -36.11 20.76
C PRO A 139 -14.39 -36.72 22.17
N GLY A 140 -13.26 -37.24 22.68
CA GLY A 140 -13.17 -37.88 24.00
C GLY A 140 -12.87 -36.88 25.12
N THR A 141 -12.08 -35.83 24.83
CA THR A 141 -11.60 -34.88 25.83
C THR A 141 -12.17 -33.47 25.67
N GLY A 142 -12.78 -33.14 24.53
CA GLY A 142 -13.25 -31.79 24.22
C GLY A 142 -12.11 -30.78 23.96
N VAL A 143 -10.86 -31.23 23.88
CA VAL A 143 -9.71 -30.37 23.65
C VAL A 143 -9.65 -29.95 22.19
N ILE A 144 -9.38 -28.65 21.93
CA ILE A 144 -9.20 -28.14 20.58
C ILE A 144 -7.83 -28.62 20.06
N LEU A 145 -7.86 -29.38 18.98
CA LEU A 145 -6.68 -29.93 18.33
C LEU A 145 -6.11 -28.98 17.26
N ASP A 146 -6.99 -28.31 16.51
CA ASP A 146 -6.58 -27.42 15.42
C ASP A 146 -7.71 -26.44 15.01
N TYR A 147 -7.34 -25.40 14.24
CA TYR A 147 -8.26 -24.52 13.55
C TYR A 147 -8.01 -24.59 12.05
N LYS A 148 -9.04 -24.93 11.28
CA LYS A 148 -8.98 -25.06 9.82
C LYS A 148 -9.84 -23.99 9.15
N THR A 149 -9.38 -23.48 8.02
CA THR A 149 -10.17 -22.56 7.17
C THR A 149 -11.42 -23.24 6.66
N ASP A 150 -12.59 -22.64 6.88
CA ASP A 150 -13.84 -23.11 6.30
C ASP A 150 -14.06 -22.46 4.93
N LEU A 151 -13.71 -23.19 3.87
CA LEU A 151 -13.84 -22.73 2.49
C LEU A 151 -15.29 -22.49 2.05
N ASN A 152 -16.27 -23.09 2.76
CA ASN A 152 -17.68 -22.93 2.43
C ASN A 152 -18.25 -21.58 2.90
N THR A 153 -17.55 -20.90 3.81
CA THR A 153 -17.96 -19.59 4.34
C THR A 153 -17.37 -18.41 3.60
N LYS A 154 -16.83 -18.65 2.41
CA LYS A 154 -16.20 -17.61 1.59
C LYS A 154 -17.13 -16.41 1.37
N GLU A 155 -16.68 -15.25 1.81
CA GLU A 155 -17.36 -13.97 1.66
C GLU A 155 -16.39 -12.94 1.06
N LYS A 156 -16.82 -12.23 0.01
CA LYS A 156 -16.04 -11.10 -0.52
C LYS A 156 -16.28 -9.87 0.34
N ARG A 157 -15.23 -9.30 0.89
CA ARG A 157 -15.24 -8.09 1.71
C ARG A 157 -14.49 -6.96 1.07
N SER A 158 -14.86 -5.73 1.42
CA SER A 158 -14.14 -4.54 1.04
C SER A 158 -14.14 -3.52 2.17
N GLU A 159 -13.06 -2.75 2.26
CA GLU A 159 -12.86 -1.73 3.28
C GLU A 159 -12.30 -0.46 2.64
N ASN A 160 -12.75 0.67 3.18
CA ASN A 160 -12.26 2.00 2.85
C ASN A 160 -11.33 2.43 3.98
N LEU A 161 -10.06 2.57 3.67
CA LEU A 161 -9.01 2.79 4.65
C LEU A 161 -8.38 4.16 4.47
N PHE A 162 -8.17 4.88 5.57
CA PHE A 162 -7.33 6.06 5.61
C PHE A 162 -5.97 5.70 6.19
N GLY A 163 -4.92 6.14 5.54
CA GLY A 163 -3.57 5.77 5.93
C GLY A 163 -2.59 6.93 5.89
N VAL A 164 -1.50 6.71 6.58
CA VAL A 164 -0.31 7.55 6.56
C VAL A 164 0.90 6.70 6.22
N GLY A 165 1.86 7.30 5.55
CA GLY A 165 3.07 6.60 5.15
C GLY A 165 4.30 7.47 5.29
N VAL A 166 5.41 6.79 5.51
CA VAL A 166 6.75 7.36 5.47
C VAL A 166 7.65 6.50 4.59
N GLY A 167 8.62 7.13 3.96
CA GLY A 167 9.54 6.39 3.11
C GLY A 167 10.91 7.05 3.02
N VAL A 168 11.86 6.27 2.56
CA VAL A 168 13.21 6.70 2.23
C VAL A 168 13.61 6.13 0.88
N GLY A 169 14.51 6.79 0.17
CA GLY A 169 14.96 6.27 -1.11
C GLY A 169 16.19 6.99 -1.65
N LEU A 170 16.66 6.44 -2.75
CA LEU A 170 17.75 6.96 -3.56
C LEU A 170 17.26 7.16 -4.99
N SER A 171 17.70 8.24 -5.61
CA SER A 171 17.47 8.55 -7.01
C SER A 171 18.81 8.74 -7.70
N HIS A 172 18.96 8.13 -8.87
CA HIS A 172 20.14 8.26 -9.73
C HIS A 172 19.74 8.83 -11.10
N PRO A 173 20.32 9.95 -11.54
CA PRO A 173 20.05 10.48 -12.88
C PRO A 173 20.70 9.58 -13.95
N ILE A 174 19.90 9.11 -14.90
CA ILE A 174 20.39 8.39 -16.10
C ILE A 174 20.65 9.38 -17.22
N THR A 175 19.70 10.33 -17.40
CA THR A 175 19.83 11.45 -18.34
C THR A 175 19.37 12.73 -17.66
N SER A 176 19.42 13.87 -18.38
CA SER A 176 18.89 15.15 -17.88
C SER A 176 17.42 15.06 -17.45
N ASN A 177 16.64 14.20 -18.11
CA ASN A 177 15.20 14.12 -17.90
C ASN A 177 14.73 12.81 -17.27
N LEU A 178 15.61 11.80 -17.14
CA LEU A 178 15.24 10.47 -16.64
C LEU A 178 16.07 10.08 -15.42
N ASN A 179 15.37 9.74 -14.34
CA ASN A 179 15.98 9.21 -13.13
C ASN A 179 15.46 7.80 -12.84
N VAL A 180 16.32 6.93 -12.34
CA VAL A 180 15.94 5.66 -11.71
C VAL A 180 15.92 5.83 -10.20
N LEU A 181 14.97 5.17 -9.53
CA LEU A 181 14.80 5.27 -8.08
C LEU A 181 14.68 3.90 -7.46
N ILE A 182 15.18 3.80 -6.23
CA ILE A 182 14.83 2.73 -5.31
C ILE A 182 14.26 3.36 -4.04
N SER A 183 13.16 2.82 -3.54
CA SER A 183 12.54 3.35 -2.32
C SER A 183 11.97 2.25 -1.44
N PHE A 184 12.06 2.49 -0.14
CA PHE A 184 11.40 1.71 0.89
C PHE A 184 10.33 2.56 1.54
N LYS A 185 9.11 2.04 1.66
CA LYS A 185 7.96 2.73 2.26
C LYS A 185 7.33 1.87 3.36
N LEU A 186 6.86 2.52 4.40
CA LEU A 186 5.99 1.96 5.43
C LEU A 186 4.67 2.73 5.40
N ASN A 187 3.58 2.01 5.18
CA ASN A 187 2.23 2.56 5.20
C ASN A 187 1.40 1.90 6.30
N SER A 188 0.71 2.70 7.09
CA SER A 188 -0.16 2.26 8.15
C SER A 188 -1.56 2.83 7.99
N GLN A 189 -2.57 1.98 8.19
CA GLN A 189 -3.99 2.34 8.08
C GLN A 189 -4.54 2.74 9.46
N ILE A 190 -5.14 3.93 9.55
CA ILE A 190 -5.55 4.53 10.82
C ILE A 190 -6.92 4.00 11.27
N ASN A 191 -7.84 3.75 10.33
CA ASN A 191 -9.24 3.40 10.60
C ASN A 191 -9.58 1.92 10.37
N SER A 192 -8.57 1.06 10.34
CA SER A 192 -8.80 -0.38 10.27
C SER A 192 -9.45 -0.89 11.55
N ARG A 193 -10.30 -1.92 11.41
CA ARG A 193 -11.03 -2.53 12.53
C ARG A 193 -10.16 -3.18 13.61
N TYR A 194 -8.86 -3.36 13.35
CA TYR A 194 -7.90 -3.94 14.27
C TYR A 194 -7.13 -2.84 15.00
N TYR A 195 -7.12 -2.89 16.33
CA TYR A 195 -6.75 -1.83 17.27
C TYR A 195 -5.26 -1.44 17.34
N SER A 196 -4.39 -1.94 16.49
CA SER A 196 -2.98 -1.59 16.55
C SER A 196 -2.51 -0.91 15.26
N PHE A 197 -1.91 0.26 15.41
CA PHE A 197 -1.35 1.05 14.30
C PHE A 197 -0.41 0.23 13.39
N PHE A 198 0.33 -0.72 13.95
CA PHE A 198 1.27 -1.55 13.20
C PHE A 198 0.76 -2.96 12.84
N SER A 199 -0.43 -3.33 13.27
CA SER A 199 -0.98 -4.68 13.02
C SER A 199 -2.27 -4.69 12.24
N ASN A 200 -2.63 -3.56 11.64
CA ASN A 200 -3.84 -3.41 10.88
C ASN A 200 -3.78 -4.13 9.54
N GLN A 201 -4.90 -4.73 9.15
CA GLN A 201 -5.09 -5.22 7.80
C GLN A 201 -4.90 -4.06 6.82
N GLY A 202 -4.10 -4.25 5.77
CA GLY A 202 -3.71 -3.18 4.86
C GLY A 202 -2.47 -2.36 5.28
N THR A 203 -1.92 -2.55 6.49
CA THR A 203 -0.60 -2.03 6.86
C THR A 203 0.49 -2.85 6.19
N TYR A 204 1.43 -2.18 5.53
CA TYR A 204 2.46 -2.85 4.75
C TYR A 204 3.77 -2.06 4.68
N THR A 205 4.83 -2.79 4.37
CA THR A 205 6.08 -2.22 3.84
C THR A 205 6.16 -2.50 2.35
N ALA A 206 6.78 -1.60 1.59
CA ALA A 206 7.01 -1.79 0.17
C ALA A 206 8.44 -1.44 -0.21
N LEU A 207 9.04 -2.29 -1.05
CA LEU A 207 10.30 -2.02 -1.73
C LEU A 207 10.00 -1.80 -3.20
N ASN A 208 10.28 -0.61 -3.71
CA ASN A 208 9.94 -0.21 -5.06
C ASN A 208 11.17 0.18 -5.86
N LEU A 209 11.16 -0.18 -7.14
CA LEU A 209 11.98 0.39 -8.19
C LEU A 209 11.11 1.32 -9.02
N GLY A 210 11.64 2.48 -9.42
CA GLY A 210 10.88 3.46 -10.17
C GLY A 210 11.70 4.13 -11.26
N LEU A 211 10.97 4.62 -12.26
CA LEU A 211 11.46 5.52 -13.29
C LEU A 211 10.72 6.84 -13.17
N ASN A 212 11.46 7.95 -13.12
CA ASN A 212 10.90 9.30 -13.04
C ASN A 212 11.34 10.10 -14.25
N LEU A 213 10.36 10.58 -15.01
CA LEU A 213 10.54 11.38 -16.22
C LEU A 213 10.13 12.84 -15.92
N ASN A 214 11.08 13.76 -16.05
CA ASN A 214 10.83 15.20 -15.97
C ASN A 214 10.16 15.67 -17.28
N ILE A 215 9.09 16.46 -17.14
CA ILE A 215 8.24 16.94 -18.26
C ILE A 215 8.11 18.46 -18.22
#